data_4e1bc0b56cda10dc656d7c90cd49285b
#
_entry.id   4e1bc0b56cda10dc656d7c90cd49285b
#
_cell.length_a   1.000
_cell.length_b   1.000
_cell.length_c   1.000
_cell.angle_alpha   90.00
_cell.angle_beta   90.00
_cell.angle_gamma   90.00
#
_symmetry.space_group_name_H-M   'P 1'
#
loop_
_entity.id
_entity.type
_entity.pdbx_description
1 polymer ?
#
loop_
_entity_poly.entity_id
_entity_poly.type
_entity_poly.pdbx_seq_one_letter_code
_entity_poly.pdbx_strand_id
1 'polypeptide(L)'
;MAAAAWGSLTCAEKTKFPDFRGLHWPGRMHEVVRAGSGQRWLLEGAHNPSGMETSCRALQLDERWKNPWALLFGSTPQSEMDAMLEPLVNLCRRHPPVAIVLTEPQFGRYPGVPCTELASALGRHDLQISASFAHPQEAVAWVEAQSSTLTEVLCIGSLYLAGNVLQALGADDDEALSIVAKD
;
A
#
# COMPACT_ATOMS: atom_id res chain seq x y z
N MET A 1 -37.62 -10.66 -22.14
CA MET A 1 -36.98 -10.87 -23.45
C MET A 1 -35.56 -10.30 -23.47
N ALA A 2 -34.67 -10.73 -22.55
CA ALA A 2 -33.26 -10.29 -22.53
C ALA A 2 -32.23 -11.45 -22.58
N ALA A 3 -32.70 -12.69 -22.71
CA ALA A 3 -31.83 -13.88 -22.73
C ALA A 3 -31.35 -14.31 -24.14
N ALA A 4 -31.82 -13.67 -25.20
CA ALA A 4 -31.52 -14.08 -26.57
C ALA A 4 -30.29 -13.39 -27.22
N ALA A 5 -29.72 -12.37 -26.60
CA ALA A 5 -28.63 -11.60 -27.20
C ALA A 5 -27.21 -12.17 -26.92
N TRP A 6 -27.06 -13.13 -26.02
CA TRP A 6 -25.73 -13.68 -25.62
C TRP A 6 -25.28 -14.88 -26.45
N GLY A 7 -26.18 -15.44 -27.29
CA GLY A 7 -25.90 -16.65 -28.04
C GLY A 7 -25.18 -16.49 -29.40
N SER A 8 -24.99 -15.24 -29.87
CA SER A 8 -24.49 -14.99 -31.24
C SER A 8 -23.07 -14.44 -31.33
N LEU A 9 -22.38 -14.21 -30.19
CA LEU A 9 -20.98 -13.80 -30.23
C LEU A 9 -20.07 -15.00 -30.51
N THR A 10 -19.28 -14.92 -31.57
CA THR A 10 -18.30 -15.94 -31.93
C THR A 10 -17.21 -16.01 -30.84
N CYS A 11 -16.55 -17.15 -30.70
CA CYS A 11 -15.49 -17.34 -29.71
C CYS A 11 -14.35 -16.28 -29.83
N ALA A 12 -14.10 -15.82 -31.07
CA ALA A 12 -13.11 -14.78 -31.35
C ALA A 12 -13.53 -13.39 -30.88
N GLU A 13 -14.81 -13.07 -30.81
CA GLU A 13 -15.32 -11.80 -30.30
C GLU A 13 -15.36 -11.78 -28.76
N LYS A 14 -15.41 -12.96 -28.13
CA LYS A 14 -15.38 -13.11 -26.67
C LYS A 14 -13.97 -12.93 -26.05
N THR A 15 -12.92 -12.93 -26.87
CA THR A 15 -11.51 -12.90 -26.41
C THR A 15 -10.83 -11.54 -26.51
N LYS A 16 -11.51 -10.51 -27.01
CA LYS A 16 -10.98 -9.12 -26.96
C LYS A 16 -11.26 -8.47 -25.59
N PHE A 17 -10.71 -9.03 -24.53
CA PHE A 17 -10.60 -8.27 -23.31
C PHE A 17 -9.57 -7.15 -23.55
N PRO A 18 -9.86 -5.91 -23.07
CA PRO A 18 -8.85 -4.85 -23.07
C PRO A 18 -7.58 -5.35 -22.40
N ASP A 19 -6.42 -4.98 -22.94
CA ASP A 19 -5.15 -5.25 -22.27
C ASP A 19 -5.00 -4.29 -21.10
N PHE A 20 -5.12 -4.80 -19.87
CA PHE A 20 -5.00 -4.03 -18.64
C PHE A 20 -3.57 -4.01 -18.08
N ARG A 21 -2.57 -4.59 -18.78
CA ARG A 21 -1.19 -4.68 -18.30
C ARG A 21 -0.52 -3.32 -18.13
N GLY A 22 -1.00 -2.29 -18.80
CA GLY A 22 -0.50 -0.91 -18.67
C GLY A 22 -1.39 -0.02 -17.78
N LEU A 23 -2.43 -0.55 -17.13
CA LEU A 23 -3.27 0.23 -16.24
C LEU A 23 -2.51 0.60 -14.97
N HIS A 24 -2.35 1.90 -14.77
CA HIS A 24 -1.86 2.45 -13.52
C HIS A 24 -3.05 2.88 -12.66
N TRP A 25 -3.13 2.37 -11.43
CA TRP A 25 -4.17 2.76 -10.49
C TRP A 25 -3.53 3.40 -9.26
N PRO A 26 -3.68 4.72 -9.07
CA PRO A 26 -3.07 5.40 -7.93
C PRO A 26 -3.42 4.72 -6.59
N GLY A 27 -2.39 4.47 -5.77
CA GLY A 27 -2.56 3.81 -4.48
C GLY A 27 -2.88 2.30 -4.54
N ARG A 28 -2.71 1.66 -5.70
CA ARG A 28 -2.81 0.20 -5.88
C ARG A 28 -1.55 -0.34 -6.52
N MET A 29 -0.69 -0.98 -5.71
CA MET A 29 0.65 -1.41 -6.14
C MET A 29 1.38 -0.29 -6.91
N HIS A 30 1.15 0.95 -6.45
CA HIS A 30 1.66 2.16 -7.07
C HIS A 30 3.09 2.40 -6.64
N GLU A 31 4.02 2.39 -7.58
CA GLU A 31 5.44 2.58 -7.32
C GLU A 31 5.84 4.05 -7.56
N VAL A 32 6.54 4.63 -6.57
CA VAL A 32 7.16 5.96 -6.66
C VAL A 32 8.65 5.82 -6.40
N VAL A 33 9.50 6.32 -7.31
CA VAL A 33 10.95 6.30 -7.16
C VAL A 33 11.46 7.72 -6.88
N ARG A 34 12.20 7.91 -5.80
CA ARG A 34 12.77 9.21 -5.42
C ARG A 34 14.01 9.51 -6.24
N ALA A 35 13.96 10.56 -7.06
CA ALA A 35 15.03 10.92 -8.01
C ALA A 35 16.40 11.15 -7.35
N GLY A 36 16.45 11.70 -6.12
CA GLY A 36 17.72 12.01 -5.45
C GLY A 36 18.37 10.82 -4.74
N SER A 37 17.58 9.98 -4.07
CA SER A 37 18.05 8.86 -3.24
C SER A 37 17.94 7.50 -3.93
N GLY A 38 17.11 7.39 -4.96
CA GLY A 38 16.74 6.10 -5.55
C GLY A 38 15.83 5.23 -4.67
N GLN A 39 15.38 5.73 -3.51
CA GLN A 39 14.47 5.03 -2.63
C GLN A 39 13.15 4.75 -3.34
N ARG A 40 12.67 3.51 -3.26
CA ARG A 40 11.44 3.06 -3.92
C ARG A 40 10.32 2.89 -2.90
N TRP A 41 9.20 3.52 -3.17
CA TRP A 41 7.98 3.47 -2.39
C TRP A 41 6.93 2.67 -3.14
N LEU A 42 6.40 1.63 -2.52
CA LEU A 42 5.24 0.90 -3.00
C LEU A 42 4.03 1.27 -2.16
N LEU A 43 3.04 1.88 -2.80
CA LEU A 43 1.82 2.37 -2.14
C LEU A 43 0.67 1.40 -2.45
N GLU A 44 0.11 0.79 -1.41
CA GLU A 44 -0.98 -0.16 -1.52
C GLU A 44 -2.13 0.20 -0.57
N GLY A 45 -3.27 0.51 -1.13
CA GLY A 45 -4.45 0.96 -0.40
C GLY A 45 -5.32 -0.17 0.16
N ALA A 46 -4.78 -1.38 0.38
CA ALA A 46 -5.50 -2.45 1.06
C ALA A 46 -5.89 -2.00 2.47
N HIS A 47 -7.18 -2.12 2.82
CA HIS A 47 -7.76 -1.54 4.02
C HIS A 47 -8.86 -2.42 4.65
N ASN A 48 -8.93 -3.68 4.28
CA ASN A 48 -9.83 -4.69 4.84
C ASN A 48 -9.17 -6.07 4.76
N PRO A 49 -9.67 -7.09 5.47
CA PRO A 49 -9.04 -8.42 5.52
C PRO A 49 -8.77 -9.03 4.13
N SER A 50 -9.76 -9.02 3.24
CA SER A 50 -9.64 -9.61 1.88
C SER A 50 -8.62 -8.87 1.00
N GLY A 51 -8.61 -7.53 1.05
CA GLY A 51 -7.63 -6.72 0.35
C GLY A 51 -6.22 -6.97 0.87
N MET A 52 -6.04 -7.00 2.20
CA MET A 52 -4.76 -7.25 2.83
C MET A 52 -4.22 -8.65 2.49
N GLU A 53 -5.08 -9.68 2.55
CA GLU A 53 -4.72 -11.05 2.16
C GLU A 53 -4.23 -11.11 0.71
N THR A 54 -4.98 -10.48 -0.20
CA THR A 54 -4.63 -10.48 -1.64
C THR A 54 -3.32 -9.76 -1.90
N SER A 55 -3.14 -8.56 -1.33
CA SER A 55 -1.94 -7.75 -1.52
C SER A 55 -0.72 -8.41 -0.86
N CYS A 56 -0.81 -8.85 0.38
CA CYS A 56 0.31 -9.48 1.06
C CYS A 56 0.74 -10.80 0.39
N ARG A 57 -0.20 -11.59 -0.14
CA ARG A 57 0.13 -12.80 -0.89
C ARG A 57 0.92 -12.48 -2.17
N ALA A 58 0.56 -11.44 -2.90
CA ALA A 58 1.32 -10.98 -4.06
C ALA A 58 2.72 -10.48 -3.66
N LEU A 59 2.78 -9.69 -2.59
CA LEU A 59 4.03 -9.11 -2.06
C LEU A 59 5.00 -10.17 -1.51
N GLN A 60 4.53 -11.29 -0.97
CA GLN A 60 5.40 -12.37 -0.48
C GLN A 60 6.33 -12.97 -1.55
N LEU A 61 5.99 -12.83 -2.82
CA LEU A 61 6.76 -13.33 -3.96
C LEU A 61 7.70 -12.28 -4.55
N ASP A 62 7.65 -11.03 -4.07
CA ASP A 62 8.43 -9.93 -4.60
C ASP A 62 9.86 -9.94 -4.02
N GLU A 63 10.85 -9.99 -4.91
CA GLU A 63 12.28 -10.04 -4.56
C GLU A 63 12.78 -8.74 -3.88
N ARG A 64 12.05 -7.62 -4.00
CA ARG A 64 12.45 -6.34 -3.40
C ARG A 64 12.59 -6.42 -1.88
N TRP A 65 11.84 -7.28 -1.21
CA TRP A 65 11.88 -7.45 0.25
C TRP A 65 13.13 -8.20 0.77
N LYS A 66 14.02 -8.60 -0.12
CA LYS A 66 15.38 -9.05 0.23
C LYS A 66 16.32 -7.87 0.53
N ASN A 67 15.98 -6.68 0.05
CA ASN A 67 16.69 -5.45 0.37
C ASN A 67 16.23 -4.91 1.74
N PRO A 68 17.00 -4.03 2.39
CA PRO A 68 16.55 -3.33 3.58
C PRO A 68 15.30 -2.49 3.28
N TRP A 69 14.20 -2.79 3.93
CA TRP A 69 12.93 -2.10 3.71
C TRP A 69 12.25 -1.62 4.98
N ALA A 70 11.39 -0.62 4.84
CA ALA A 70 10.54 -0.11 5.90
C ALA A 70 9.07 -0.38 5.61
N LEU A 71 8.30 -0.72 6.64
CA LEU A 71 6.86 -0.71 6.63
C LEU A 71 6.36 0.66 7.15
N LEU A 72 5.63 1.39 6.33
CA LEU A 72 4.81 2.53 6.74
C LEU A 72 3.35 2.07 6.80
N PHE A 73 2.80 2.03 8.01
CA PHE A 73 1.45 1.51 8.23
C PHE A 73 0.55 2.53 8.91
N GLY A 74 -0.67 2.62 8.44
CA GLY A 74 -1.73 3.41 9.06
C GLY A 74 -3.10 2.96 8.55
N SER A 75 -4.10 2.93 9.41
CA SER A 75 -5.43 2.43 9.08
C SER A 75 -6.53 3.40 9.51
N THR A 76 -7.67 3.31 8.86
CA THR A 76 -8.95 3.81 9.35
C THR A 76 -9.64 2.74 10.21
N PRO A 77 -10.61 3.07 11.06
CA PRO A 77 -11.28 2.11 11.92
C PRO A 77 -11.83 0.90 11.16
N GLN A 78 -11.55 -0.29 11.67
CA GLN A 78 -11.96 -1.58 11.12
C GLN A 78 -12.64 -2.42 12.20
N SER A 79 -13.73 -3.11 11.85
CA SER A 79 -14.38 -4.07 12.75
C SER A 79 -13.55 -5.35 12.97
N GLU A 80 -12.69 -5.70 12.01
CA GLU A 80 -11.91 -6.94 11.99
C GLU A 80 -10.40 -6.62 11.88
N MET A 81 -9.89 -5.75 12.75
CA MET A 81 -8.51 -5.28 12.72
C MET A 81 -7.50 -6.44 12.79
N ASP A 82 -7.71 -7.40 13.69
CA ASP A 82 -6.79 -8.55 13.84
C ASP A 82 -6.76 -9.41 12.56
N ALA A 83 -7.91 -9.67 11.94
CA ALA A 83 -7.98 -10.40 10.67
C ALA A 83 -7.32 -9.62 9.52
N MET A 84 -7.39 -8.29 9.53
CA MET A 84 -6.70 -7.44 8.55
C MET A 84 -5.18 -7.45 8.77
N LEU A 85 -4.72 -7.48 10.01
CA LEU A 85 -3.29 -7.47 10.33
C LEU A 85 -2.60 -8.79 10.09
N GLU A 86 -3.29 -9.93 10.22
CA GLU A 86 -2.68 -11.26 10.13
C GLU A 86 -1.85 -11.50 8.85
N PRO A 87 -2.33 -11.18 7.62
CA PRO A 87 -1.53 -11.32 6.40
C PRO A 87 -0.29 -10.42 6.39
N LEU A 88 -0.39 -9.19 6.93
CA LEU A 88 0.73 -8.26 7.04
C LEU A 88 1.78 -8.75 8.03
N VAL A 89 1.35 -9.26 9.17
CA VAL A 89 2.23 -9.89 10.16
C VAL A 89 2.99 -11.08 9.55
N ASN A 90 2.31 -11.91 8.77
CA ASN A 90 2.92 -13.04 8.08
C ASN A 90 3.95 -12.59 7.02
N LEU A 91 3.68 -11.50 6.31
CA LEU A 91 4.65 -10.86 5.40
C LEU A 91 5.89 -10.39 6.17
N CYS A 92 5.70 -9.66 7.28
CA CYS A 92 6.80 -9.16 8.12
C CYS A 92 7.63 -10.30 8.76
N ARG A 93 7.00 -11.41 9.13
CA ARG A 93 7.73 -12.57 9.66
C ARG A 93 8.57 -13.26 8.59
N ARG A 94 8.07 -13.34 7.37
CA ARG A 94 8.78 -13.95 6.24
C ARG A 94 9.93 -13.07 5.71
N HIS A 95 9.68 -11.78 5.68
CA HIS A 95 10.61 -10.75 5.23
C HIS A 95 10.64 -9.64 6.30
N PRO A 96 11.47 -9.77 7.35
CA PRO A 96 11.48 -8.80 8.44
C PRO A 96 11.86 -7.41 7.95
N PRO A 97 11.00 -6.38 8.15
CA PRO A 97 11.37 -5.00 7.87
C PRO A 97 12.44 -4.51 8.83
N VAL A 98 13.33 -3.64 8.36
CA VAL A 98 14.34 -2.96 9.19
C VAL A 98 13.67 -1.93 10.11
N ALA A 99 12.58 -1.32 9.64
CA ALA A 99 11.81 -0.36 10.42
C ALA A 99 10.32 -0.54 10.19
N ILE A 100 9.53 -0.36 11.27
CA ILE A 100 8.07 -0.24 11.21
C ILE A 100 7.72 1.15 11.72
N VAL A 101 7.09 1.94 10.85
CA VAL A 101 6.67 3.31 11.12
C VAL A 101 5.15 3.37 11.09
N LEU A 102 4.55 3.94 12.11
CA LEU A 102 3.11 4.13 12.20
C LEU A 102 2.73 5.58 11.92
N THR A 103 1.59 5.77 11.28
CA THR A 103 1.00 7.10 11.12
C THR A 103 -0.52 7.04 11.00
N GLU A 104 -1.18 8.19 11.18
CA GLU A 104 -2.63 8.29 11.17
C GLU A 104 -3.08 8.87 9.83
N PRO A 105 -3.81 8.09 8.98
CA PRO A 105 -4.36 8.61 7.72
C PRO A 105 -5.19 9.88 7.94
N GLN A 106 -4.97 10.90 7.10
CA GLN A 106 -5.64 12.19 7.16
C GLN A 106 -6.66 12.34 6.03
N PHE A 107 -7.62 13.27 6.22
CA PHE A 107 -8.64 13.64 5.24
C PHE A 107 -9.56 12.49 4.78
N GLY A 108 -9.60 11.40 5.54
CA GLY A 108 -10.52 10.29 5.30
C GLY A 108 -11.94 10.61 5.77
N ARG A 109 -12.88 9.73 5.42
CA ARG A 109 -14.27 9.80 5.92
C ARG A 109 -14.34 9.64 7.44
N TYR A 110 -13.40 8.89 8.01
CA TYR A 110 -13.24 8.68 9.44
C TYR A 110 -11.83 9.09 9.85
N PRO A 111 -11.59 9.51 11.10
CA PRO A 111 -10.25 9.75 11.59
C PRO A 111 -9.41 8.48 11.50
N GLY A 112 -8.10 8.65 11.34
CA GLY A 112 -7.15 7.53 11.42
C GLY A 112 -7.21 6.85 12.78
N VAL A 113 -6.89 5.56 12.80
CA VAL A 113 -6.71 4.82 14.06
C VAL A 113 -5.46 5.40 14.74
N PRO A 114 -5.52 5.76 16.05
CA PRO A 114 -4.39 6.28 16.78
C PRO A 114 -3.16 5.34 16.72
N CYS A 115 -1.98 5.90 16.53
CA CYS A 115 -0.72 5.13 16.49
C CYS A 115 -0.53 4.25 17.72
N THR A 116 -0.98 4.68 18.90
CA THR A 116 -0.91 3.90 20.15
C THR A 116 -1.75 2.62 20.09
N GLU A 117 -2.90 2.68 19.44
CA GLU A 117 -3.78 1.52 19.23
C GLU A 117 -3.16 0.55 18.20
N LEU A 118 -2.64 1.08 17.09
CA LEU A 118 -1.94 0.27 16.07
C LEU A 118 -0.69 -0.38 16.66
N ALA A 119 0.08 0.34 17.47
CA ALA A 119 1.26 -0.19 18.15
C ALA A 119 0.89 -1.34 19.10
N SER A 120 -0.20 -1.19 19.85
CA SER A 120 -0.72 -2.26 20.72
C SER A 120 -1.16 -3.47 19.91
N ALA A 121 -1.82 -3.27 18.77
CA ALA A 121 -2.27 -4.35 17.90
C ALA A 121 -1.09 -5.13 17.30
N LEU A 122 -0.09 -4.45 16.74
CA LEU A 122 1.11 -5.08 16.17
C LEU A 122 2.02 -5.68 17.24
N GLY A 123 2.10 -5.07 18.43
CA GLY A 123 2.87 -5.58 19.56
C GLY A 123 2.38 -6.94 20.06
N ARG A 124 1.09 -7.28 19.90
CA ARG A 124 0.57 -8.63 20.19
C ARG A 124 1.18 -9.72 19.28
N HIS A 125 1.80 -9.31 18.19
CA HIS A 125 2.46 -10.19 17.21
C HIS A 125 4.00 -10.09 17.26
N ASP A 126 4.56 -9.50 18.32
CA ASP A 126 6.00 -9.29 18.53
C ASP A 126 6.66 -8.37 17.51
N LEU A 127 5.89 -7.52 16.82
CA LEU A 127 6.43 -6.52 15.90
C LEU A 127 6.83 -5.25 16.66
N GLN A 128 8.09 -4.86 16.51
CA GLN A 128 8.68 -3.69 17.18
C GLN A 128 8.45 -2.43 16.32
N ILE A 129 7.86 -1.40 16.91
CA ILE A 129 7.63 -0.12 16.25
C ILE A 129 8.87 0.76 16.38
N SER A 130 9.40 1.23 15.26
CA SER A 130 10.60 2.09 15.22
C SER A 130 10.27 3.56 15.44
N ALA A 131 9.15 4.04 14.92
CA ALA A 131 8.67 5.41 15.07
C ALA A 131 7.16 5.50 14.88
N SER A 132 6.55 6.56 15.43
CA SER A 132 5.12 6.85 15.28
C SER A 132 4.89 8.35 15.12
N PHE A 133 4.06 8.73 14.18
CA PHE A 133 3.74 10.12 13.86
C PHE A 133 2.24 10.30 13.65
N ALA A 134 1.66 11.35 14.21
CA ALA A 134 0.25 11.67 13.97
C ALA A 134 0.00 12.13 12.53
N HIS A 135 1.02 12.67 11.86
CA HIS A 135 0.90 13.20 10.50
C HIS A 135 1.74 12.41 9.50
N PRO A 136 1.16 11.95 8.39
CA PRO A 136 1.86 11.19 7.34
C PRO A 136 3.09 11.91 6.78
N GLN A 137 3.06 13.24 6.66
CA GLN A 137 4.19 14.03 6.19
C GLN A 137 5.43 13.87 7.07
N GLU A 138 5.25 13.83 8.40
CA GLU A 138 6.35 13.62 9.35
C GLU A 138 6.92 12.20 9.24
N ALA A 139 6.03 11.21 9.08
CA ALA A 139 6.41 9.81 8.87
C ALA A 139 7.21 9.64 7.58
N VAL A 140 6.77 10.25 6.47
CA VAL A 140 7.49 10.25 5.19
C VAL A 140 8.86 10.89 5.34
N ALA A 141 8.94 12.09 5.94
CA ALA A 141 10.20 12.79 6.16
C ALA A 141 11.18 11.97 6.99
N TRP A 142 10.70 11.27 8.04
CA TRP A 142 11.51 10.38 8.85
C TRP A 142 12.08 9.20 8.06
N VAL A 143 11.28 8.58 7.20
CA VAL A 143 11.72 7.47 6.34
C VAL A 143 12.70 7.96 5.27
N GLU A 144 12.43 9.09 4.60
CA GLU A 144 13.33 9.69 3.60
C GLU A 144 14.70 10.06 4.19
N ALA A 145 14.75 10.53 5.44
CA ALA A 145 16.01 10.83 6.13
C ALA A 145 16.91 9.59 6.30
N GLN A 146 16.37 8.39 6.16
CA GLN A 146 17.08 7.12 6.26
C GLN A 146 17.29 6.43 4.91
N SER A 147 17.11 7.13 3.79
CA SER A 147 17.20 6.58 2.43
C SER A 147 18.55 5.95 2.09
N SER A 148 19.61 6.29 2.81
CA SER A 148 20.93 5.62 2.66
C SER A 148 20.96 4.17 3.15
N THR A 149 20.03 3.79 4.04
CA THR A 149 19.92 2.45 4.64
C THR A 149 18.63 1.74 4.28
N LEU A 150 17.55 2.49 4.01
CA LEU A 150 16.24 1.99 3.63
C LEU A 150 15.99 2.25 2.15
N THR A 151 16.15 1.24 1.31
CA THR A 151 16.01 1.38 -0.15
C THR A 151 14.60 1.12 -0.65
N GLU A 152 13.81 0.37 0.12
CA GLU A 152 12.44 -0.01 -0.20
C GLU A 152 11.48 0.43 0.92
N VAL A 153 10.30 0.89 0.56
CA VAL A 153 9.24 1.27 1.52
C VAL A 153 7.91 0.69 1.05
N LEU A 154 7.26 -0.07 1.91
CA LEU A 154 5.87 -0.48 1.73
C LEU A 154 4.97 0.45 2.54
N CYS A 155 4.11 1.21 1.87
CA CYS A 155 3.03 1.96 2.50
C CYS A 155 1.72 1.20 2.30
N ILE A 156 1.06 0.77 3.39
CA ILE A 156 -0.15 -0.06 3.31
C ILE A 156 -1.10 0.22 4.50
N GLY A 157 -2.38 -0.11 4.35
CA GLY A 157 -3.39 -0.11 5.40
C GLY A 157 -4.55 0.87 5.18
N SER A 158 -4.40 1.84 4.27
CA SER A 158 -5.47 2.78 3.91
C SER A 158 -5.23 3.42 2.55
N LEU A 159 -6.30 3.57 1.77
CA LEU A 159 -6.23 4.34 0.53
C LEU A 159 -5.99 5.84 0.80
N TYR A 160 -6.52 6.36 1.91
CA TYR A 160 -6.25 7.74 2.34
C TYR A 160 -4.77 7.93 2.70
N LEU A 161 -4.17 6.94 3.38
CA LEU A 161 -2.74 6.97 3.65
C LEU A 161 -1.92 7.02 2.36
N ALA A 162 -2.26 6.17 1.38
CA ALA A 162 -1.56 6.20 0.08
C ALA A 162 -1.63 7.59 -0.57
N GLY A 163 -2.79 8.26 -0.54
CA GLY A 163 -2.94 9.64 -1.01
C GLY A 163 -2.11 10.65 -0.20
N ASN A 164 -2.10 10.55 1.13
CA ASN A 164 -1.27 11.42 1.97
C ASN A 164 0.23 11.25 1.68
N VAL A 165 0.66 10.01 1.45
CA VAL A 165 2.07 9.72 1.12
C VAL A 165 2.42 10.24 -0.27
N LEU A 166 1.55 10.06 -1.28
CA LEU A 166 1.74 10.66 -2.62
C LEU A 166 1.94 12.17 -2.52
N GLN A 167 1.08 12.85 -1.77
CA GLN A 167 1.18 14.28 -1.54
C GLN A 167 2.50 14.65 -0.83
N ALA A 168 2.88 13.94 0.21
CA ALA A 168 4.10 14.19 0.96
C ALA A 168 5.37 13.96 0.11
N LEU A 169 5.32 13.03 -0.84
CA LEU A 169 6.38 12.76 -1.80
C LEU A 169 6.39 13.74 -2.98
N GLY A 170 5.37 14.60 -3.12
CA GLY A 170 5.19 15.47 -4.29
C GLY A 170 4.96 14.68 -5.58
N ALA A 171 4.28 13.54 -5.47
CA ALA A 171 3.95 12.62 -6.58
C ALA A 171 2.43 12.50 -6.76
N ASP A 172 1.70 13.59 -6.53
CA ASP A 172 0.25 13.70 -6.63
C ASP A 172 -0.22 14.58 -7.80
N ASP A 173 0.63 14.76 -8.81
CA ASP A 173 0.29 15.49 -10.02
C ASP A 173 -0.71 14.72 -10.91
N ASP A 174 -1.30 15.41 -11.88
CA ASP A 174 -2.32 14.84 -12.76
C ASP A 174 -1.80 13.63 -13.56
N GLU A 175 -0.50 13.59 -13.85
CA GLU A 175 0.13 12.47 -14.56
C GLU A 175 0.26 11.23 -13.67
N ALA A 176 0.68 11.42 -12.41
CA ALA A 176 0.80 10.34 -11.42
C ALA A 176 -0.57 9.77 -11.02
N LEU A 177 -1.62 10.60 -11.05
CA LEU A 177 -2.99 10.20 -10.73
C LEU A 177 -3.79 9.71 -11.94
N SER A 178 -3.22 9.75 -13.15
CA SER A 178 -3.89 9.27 -14.35
C SER A 178 -4.02 7.75 -14.35
N ILE A 179 -5.22 7.24 -14.67
CA ILE A 179 -5.51 5.80 -14.85
C ILE A 179 -5.12 5.32 -16.25
N VAL A 180 -4.75 6.24 -17.15
CA VAL A 180 -4.39 5.90 -18.53
C VAL A 180 -3.02 5.26 -18.59
N ALA A 181 -2.90 4.14 -19.30
CA ALA A 181 -1.62 3.52 -19.58
C ALA A 181 -0.66 4.53 -20.23
N LYS A 182 0.54 4.64 -19.70
CA LYS A 182 1.62 5.37 -20.37
C LYS A 182 2.11 4.49 -21.52
N ASP A 183 2.10 5.02 -22.73
CA ASP A 183 2.65 4.38 -23.93
C ASP A 183 4.17 4.17 -23.81
#